data_04745f120e8a3003af6417e6e07a27bf
#
_entry.id   04745f120e8a3003af6417e6e07a27bf
#
_cell.length_a   1.000
_cell.length_b   1.000
_cell.length_c   1.000
_cell.angle_alpha   90.00
_cell.angle_beta   90.00
_cell.angle_gamma   90.00
#
_symmetry.space_group_name_H-M   'P 1'
#
loop_
_entity.id
_entity.type
_entity.pdbx_description
1 polymer ?
#
loop_
_entity_poly.entity_id
_entity_poly.type
_entity_poly.pdbx_seq_one_letter_code
_entity_poly.pdbx_strand_id
1 'polypeptide(L)'
;MILLLLPLVVFVICSILFHKIRDVDTNECISVIGGVALCAFLALGLVCFFVRVCDYDKFQIDAERANIVRYIEKYGDDADTNEDIYNTIYNKVYDFNYRVYRCQKTRSNPLISWFRAGWWMEIEPIDWTP
;
A
#
# COMPACT_ATOMS: atom_id res chain seq x y z
N MET A 1 7.30 9.06 1.46
CA MET A 1 7.43 10.52 1.33
C MET A 1 8.63 10.94 0.48
N ILE A 2 9.81 10.39 0.68
CA ILE A 2 11.04 10.77 -0.04
C ILE A 2 10.92 10.60 -1.56
N LEU A 3 10.32 9.51 -2.03
CA LEU A 3 10.19 9.22 -3.47
C LEU A 3 9.29 10.22 -4.23
N LEU A 4 8.32 10.81 -3.54
CA LEU A 4 7.41 11.83 -4.09
C LEU A 4 8.04 13.21 -4.09
N LEU A 5 8.93 13.49 -3.13
CA LEU A 5 9.60 14.78 -3.03
C LEU A 5 10.69 14.95 -4.09
N LEU A 6 11.31 13.85 -4.55
CA LEU A 6 12.39 13.93 -5.51
C LEU A 6 12.00 14.61 -6.84
N PRO A 7 10.92 14.21 -7.54
CA PRO A 7 10.47 14.89 -8.76
C PRO A 7 10.06 16.34 -8.52
N LEU A 8 9.45 16.63 -7.37
CA LEU A 8 9.08 18.00 -7.00
C LEU A 8 10.31 18.88 -6.83
N VAL A 9 11.35 18.40 -6.14
CA VAL A 9 12.62 19.12 -5.96
C VAL A 9 13.28 19.37 -7.32
N VAL A 10 13.33 18.38 -8.20
CA VAL A 10 13.87 18.53 -9.55
C VAL A 10 13.09 19.58 -10.34
N PHE A 11 11.76 19.56 -10.29
CA PHE A 11 10.92 20.57 -10.95
C PHE A 11 11.20 21.97 -10.46
N VAL A 12 11.30 22.16 -9.13
CA VAL A 12 11.59 23.49 -8.52
C VAL A 12 12.98 23.99 -8.94
N ILE A 13 14.01 23.11 -8.93
CA ILE A 13 15.35 23.45 -9.37
C ILE A 13 15.35 23.86 -10.85
N CYS A 14 14.69 23.08 -11.72
CA CYS A 14 14.58 23.40 -13.14
C CYS A 14 13.87 24.74 -13.36
N SER A 15 12.82 25.04 -12.60
CA SER A 15 12.10 26.32 -12.69
C SER A 15 12.98 27.52 -12.30
N ILE A 16 13.80 27.38 -11.26
CA ILE A 16 14.75 28.42 -10.83
C ILE A 16 15.84 28.62 -11.89
N LEU A 17 16.38 27.53 -12.45
CA LEU A 17 17.42 27.60 -13.47
C LEU A 17 16.89 28.21 -14.76
N PHE A 18 15.67 27.88 -15.18
CA PHE A 18 15.00 28.46 -16.34
C PHE A 18 14.93 29.98 -16.29
N HIS A 19 14.65 30.55 -15.12
CA HIS A 19 14.63 32.01 -14.94
C HIS A 19 16.01 32.65 -14.90
N LYS A 20 17.06 31.89 -14.59
CA LYS A 20 18.41 32.45 -14.37
C LYS A 20 19.31 32.35 -15.60
N ILE A 21 19.09 31.36 -16.46
CA ILE A 21 19.90 31.09 -17.65
C ILE A 21 19.25 31.76 -18.86
N ARG A 22 20.02 32.55 -19.60
CA ARG A 22 19.56 33.28 -20.80
C ARG A 22 19.85 32.56 -22.12
N ASP A 23 20.54 31.42 -22.05
CA ASP A 23 20.89 30.65 -23.23
C ASP A 23 19.72 29.81 -23.70
N VAL A 24 19.31 29.95 -24.97
CA VAL A 24 18.08 29.34 -25.52
C VAL A 24 18.16 27.80 -25.51
N ASP A 25 19.26 27.24 -25.93
CA ASP A 25 19.45 25.79 -26.08
C ASP A 25 19.42 25.12 -24.69
N THR A 26 20.06 25.74 -23.71
CA THR A 26 20.07 25.29 -22.31
C THR A 26 18.67 25.38 -21.67
N ASN A 27 17.90 26.44 -21.99
CA ASN A 27 16.55 26.61 -21.49
C ASN A 27 15.58 25.57 -22.07
N GLU A 28 15.73 25.15 -23.32
CA GLU A 28 14.91 24.06 -23.87
C GLU A 28 15.16 22.75 -23.12
N CYS A 29 16.40 22.39 -22.88
CA CYS A 29 16.75 21.20 -22.09
C CYS A 29 16.19 21.26 -20.67
N ILE A 30 16.30 22.38 -19.99
CA ILE A 30 15.76 22.60 -18.63
C ILE A 30 14.24 22.47 -18.61
N SER A 31 13.55 23.03 -19.62
CA SER A 31 12.09 22.95 -19.76
C SER A 31 11.63 21.52 -19.95
N VAL A 32 12.32 20.72 -20.78
CA VAL A 32 12.00 19.31 -20.99
C VAL A 32 12.19 18.50 -19.70
N ILE A 33 13.32 18.68 -19.01
CA ILE A 33 13.59 17.98 -17.75
C ILE A 33 12.55 18.37 -16.69
N GLY A 34 12.21 19.65 -16.57
CA GLY A 34 11.18 20.13 -15.66
C GLY A 34 9.79 19.55 -15.97
N GLY A 35 9.43 19.48 -17.25
CA GLY A 35 8.19 18.88 -17.72
C GLY A 35 8.10 17.38 -17.40
N VAL A 36 9.17 16.63 -17.66
CA VAL A 36 9.24 15.20 -17.32
C VAL A 36 9.14 14.98 -15.81
N ALA A 37 9.82 15.80 -15.00
CA ALA A 37 9.75 15.71 -13.55
C ALA A 37 8.33 16.01 -13.03
N LEU A 38 7.63 16.99 -13.59
CA LEU A 38 6.24 17.29 -13.24
C LEU A 38 5.29 16.14 -13.61
N CYS A 39 5.42 15.57 -14.81
CA CYS A 39 4.63 14.42 -15.24
C CYS A 39 4.87 13.21 -14.32
N ALA A 40 6.12 12.95 -13.95
CA ALA A 40 6.46 11.87 -13.02
C ALA A 40 5.84 12.10 -11.63
N PHE A 41 5.87 13.34 -11.14
CA PHE A 41 5.23 13.70 -9.87
C PHE A 41 3.72 13.47 -9.89
N LEU A 42 3.05 13.92 -10.96
CA LEU A 42 1.60 13.74 -11.13
C LEU A 42 1.24 12.25 -11.25
N ALA A 43 1.99 11.48 -12.04
CA ALA A 43 1.76 10.04 -12.19
C ALA A 43 1.93 9.30 -10.87
N LEU A 44 3.00 9.59 -10.11
CA LEU A 44 3.21 9.03 -8.79
C LEU A 44 2.09 9.43 -7.82
N GLY A 45 1.67 10.70 -7.83
CA GLY A 45 0.57 11.20 -7.03
C GLY A 45 -0.75 10.47 -7.31
N LEU A 46 -1.06 10.24 -8.58
CA LEU A 46 -2.24 9.47 -8.99
C LEU A 46 -2.16 8.01 -8.52
N VAL A 47 -1.03 7.33 -8.73
CA VAL A 47 -0.84 5.96 -8.24
C VAL A 47 -1.04 5.88 -6.74
N CYS A 48 -0.48 6.83 -5.99
CA CYS A 48 -0.63 6.90 -4.54
C CYS A 48 -2.07 7.11 -4.12
N PHE A 49 -2.77 8.02 -4.80
CA PHE A 49 -4.19 8.28 -4.54
C PHE A 49 -5.02 7.02 -4.79
N PHE A 50 -4.84 6.35 -5.93
CA PHE A 50 -5.57 5.12 -6.25
C PHE A 50 -5.28 4.00 -5.26
N VAL A 51 -4.01 3.78 -4.91
CA VAL A 51 -3.65 2.76 -3.91
C VAL A 51 -4.31 3.06 -2.56
N ARG A 52 -4.36 4.34 -2.16
CA ARG A 52 -4.96 4.75 -0.89
C ARG A 52 -6.48 4.66 -0.89
N VAL A 53 -7.12 4.98 -2.00
CA VAL A 53 -8.58 4.84 -2.15
C VAL A 53 -8.99 3.37 -2.21
N CYS A 54 -8.15 2.51 -2.82
CA CYS A 54 -8.38 1.08 -2.88
C CYS A 54 -7.91 0.32 -1.63
N ASP A 55 -7.30 1.02 -0.64
CA ASP A 55 -6.96 0.37 0.62
C ASP A 55 -8.25 0.05 1.39
N TYR A 56 -8.32 -1.17 1.91
CA TYR A 56 -9.48 -1.61 2.68
C TYR A 56 -9.73 -0.68 3.86
N ASP A 57 -11.00 -0.41 4.15
CA ASP A 57 -11.38 0.29 5.37
C ASP A 57 -11.05 -0.61 6.58
N LYS A 58 -10.49 -0.02 7.64
CA LYS A 58 -10.21 -0.74 8.89
C LYS A 58 -11.43 -1.52 9.38
N PHE A 59 -12.61 -0.88 9.31
CA PHE A 59 -13.86 -1.51 9.72
C PHE A 59 -14.17 -2.81 8.94
N GLN A 60 -13.90 -2.84 7.63
CA GLN A 60 -14.12 -4.04 6.81
C GLN A 60 -13.17 -5.16 7.20
N ILE A 61 -11.91 -4.84 7.49
CA ILE A 61 -10.92 -5.83 7.91
C ILE A 61 -11.23 -6.38 9.30
N ASP A 62 -11.63 -5.52 10.24
CA ASP A 62 -12.03 -5.94 11.58
C ASP A 62 -13.30 -6.81 11.53
N ALA A 63 -14.27 -6.47 10.68
CA ALA A 63 -15.48 -7.26 10.45
C ALA A 63 -15.16 -8.61 9.79
N GLU A 64 -14.25 -8.65 8.81
CA GLU A 64 -13.80 -9.89 8.17
C GLU A 64 -13.11 -10.80 9.20
N ARG A 65 -12.19 -10.25 10.00
CA ARG A 65 -11.52 -10.96 11.09
C ARG A 65 -12.54 -11.56 12.07
N ALA A 66 -13.48 -10.75 12.54
CA ALA A 66 -14.52 -11.20 13.47
C ALA A 66 -15.39 -12.31 12.87
N ASN A 67 -15.70 -12.25 11.58
CA ASN A 67 -16.46 -13.29 10.90
C ASN A 67 -15.67 -14.61 10.79
N ILE A 68 -14.37 -14.56 10.52
CA ILE A 68 -13.52 -15.75 10.46
C ILE A 68 -13.42 -16.38 11.86
N VAL A 69 -13.14 -15.58 12.90
CA VAL A 69 -13.07 -16.07 14.28
C VAL A 69 -14.39 -16.73 14.70
N ARG A 70 -15.53 -16.09 14.41
CA ARG A 70 -16.86 -16.65 14.71
C ARG A 70 -17.13 -17.96 13.94
N TYR A 71 -16.60 -18.08 12.72
CA TYR A 71 -16.71 -19.31 11.94
C TYR A 71 -15.88 -20.44 12.55
N ILE A 72 -14.67 -20.12 13.04
CA ILE A 72 -13.80 -21.06 13.76
C ILE A 72 -14.48 -21.50 15.08
N GLU A 73 -14.99 -20.57 15.88
CA GLU A 73 -15.72 -20.89 17.11
C GLU A 73 -16.92 -21.82 16.89
N LYS A 74 -17.58 -21.71 15.73
CA LYS A 74 -18.76 -22.52 15.42
C LYS A 74 -18.43 -23.90 14.87
N TYR A 75 -17.39 -24.03 14.08
CA TYR A 75 -17.10 -25.21 13.28
C TYR A 75 -15.70 -25.79 13.52
N GLY A 76 -14.90 -25.19 14.41
CA GLY A 76 -13.51 -25.61 14.65
C GLY A 76 -13.41 -27.03 15.14
N ASP A 77 -14.33 -27.45 16.05
CA ASP A 77 -14.36 -28.82 16.56
C ASP A 77 -14.73 -29.85 15.48
N ASP A 78 -15.51 -29.44 14.49
CA ASP A 78 -15.89 -30.32 13.38
C ASP A 78 -14.75 -30.43 12.34
N ALA A 79 -13.79 -29.51 12.34
CA ALA A 79 -12.67 -29.50 11.41
C ALA A 79 -11.75 -30.71 11.59
N ASP A 80 -11.61 -31.23 12.80
CA ASP A 80 -10.82 -32.42 13.11
C ASP A 80 -11.34 -33.68 12.42
N THR A 81 -12.64 -33.73 12.11
CA THR A 81 -13.31 -34.90 11.52
C THR A 81 -13.80 -34.67 10.09
N ASN A 82 -13.84 -33.40 9.64
CA ASN A 82 -14.38 -33.03 8.34
C ASN A 82 -13.35 -32.19 7.54
N GLU A 83 -12.76 -32.84 6.53
CA GLU A 83 -11.73 -32.26 5.67
C GLU A 83 -12.22 -31.00 4.92
N ASP A 84 -13.48 -30.94 4.52
CA ASP A 84 -14.03 -29.77 3.80
C ASP A 84 -14.12 -28.56 4.72
N ILE A 85 -14.51 -28.78 5.97
CA ILE A 85 -14.55 -27.72 6.99
C ILE A 85 -13.13 -27.26 7.31
N TYR A 86 -12.21 -28.20 7.53
CA TYR A 86 -10.79 -27.91 7.75
C TYR A 86 -10.22 -27.03 6.63
N ASN A 87 -10.36 -27.46 5.40
CA ASN A 87 -9.86 -26.73 4.23
C ASN A 87 -10.49 -25.35 4.09
N THR A 88 -11.77 -25.21 4.43
CA THR A 88 -12.47 -23.91 4.39
C THR A 88 -11.91 -22.95 5.44
N ILE A 89 -11.71 -23.40 6.67
CA ILE A 89 -11.12 -22.58 7.73
C ILE A 89 -9.69 -22.23 7.39
N TYR A 90 -8.89 -23.22 7.01
CA TYR A 90 -7.48 -23.04 6.65
C TYR A 90 -7.32 -21.98 5.56
N ASN A 91 -8.07 -22.07 4.47
CA ASN A 91 -7.97 -21.11 3.38
C ASN A 91 -8.38 -19.70 3.81
N LYS A 92 -9.44 -19.54 4.59
CA LYS A 92 -9.87 -18.24 5.10
C LYS A 92 -8.82 -17.60 6.00
N VAL A 93 -8.27 -18.36 6.94
CA VAL A 93 -7.22 -17.90 7.87
C VAL A 93 -5.93 -17.57 7.11
N TYR A 94 -5.54 -18.46 6.20
CA TYR A 94 -4.35 -18.26 5.38
C TYR A 94 -4.44 -16.99 4.54
N ASP A 95 -5.53 -16.79 3.81
CA ASP A 95 -5.72 -15.63 2.93
C ASP A 95 -5.76 -14.32 3.73
N PHE A 96 -6.44 -14.34 4.88
CA PHE A 96 -6.47 -13.19 5.77
C PHE A 96 -5.07 -12.85 6.31
N ASN A 97 -4.39 -13.84 6.91
CA ASN A 97 -3.06 -13.67 7.49
C ASN A 97 -2.02 -13.26 6.44
N TYR A 98 -2.08 -13.85 5.24
CA TYR A 98 -1.21 -13.47 4.13
C TYR A 98 -1.40 -12.00 3.73
N ARG A 99 -2.65 -11.53 3.68
CA ARG A 99 -2.98 -10.13 3.39
C ARG A 99 -2.45 -9.19 4.47
N VAL A 100 -2.70 -9.54 5.75
CA VAL A 100 -2.19 -8.77 6.90
C VAL A 100 -0.66 -8.67 6.84
N TYR A 101 0.03 -9.82 6.71
CA TYR A 101 1.48 -9.86 6.61
C TYR A 101 2.02 -9.01 5.47
N ARG A 102 1.41 -9.12 4.28
CA ARG A 102 1.82 -8.35 3.10
C ARG A 102 1.67 -6.85 3.31
N CYS A 103 0.58 -6.42 3.92
CA CYS A 103 0.34 -5.01 4.21
C CYS A 103 1.28 -4.46 5.29
N GLN A 104 1.54 -5.24 6.35
CA GLN A 104 2.50 -4.91 7.40
C GLN A 104 3.92 -4.81 6.84
N LYS A 105 4.34 -5.77 6.02
CA LYS A 105 5.65 -5.76 5.35
C LYS A 105 5.81 -4.53 4.44
N THR A 106 4.76 -4.14 3.71
CA THR A 106 4.77 -2.92 2.90
C THR A 106 4.86 -1.69 3.79
N ARG A 107 4.12 -1.66 4.90
CA ARG A 107 4.13 -0.55 5.85
C ARG A 107 5.46 -0.39 6.59
N SER A 108 6.14 -1.47 6.90
CA SER A 108 7.46 -1.46 7.56
C SER A 108 8.60 -0.99 6.64
N ASN A 109 8.41 -0.99 5.33
CA ASN A 109 9.41 -0.51 4.38
C ASN A 109 9.39 1.03 4.30
N PRO A 110 10.46 1.75 4.69
CA PRO A 110 10.49 3.20 4.75
C PRO A 110 10.27 3.90 3.40
N LEU A 111 10.58 3.24 2.27
CA LEU A 111 10.42 3.79 0.93
C LEU A 111 8.96 3.82 0.46
N ILE A 112 8.18 2.84 0.89
CA ILE A 112 6.80 2.62 0.41
C ILE A 112 5.76 2.60 1.54
N SER A 113 6.19 2.85 2.77
CA SER A 113 5.32 2.81 3.97
C SER A 113 4.09 3.71 3.90
N TRP A 114 4.19 4.80 3.15
CA TRP A 114 3.12 5.78 2.98
C TRP A 114 1.97 5.34 2.05
N PHE A 115 2.17 4.24 1.26
CA PHE A 115 1.11 3.63 0.45
C PHE A 115 0.06 2.89 1.28
N ARG A 116 0.39 2.51 2.53
CA ARG A 116 -0.51 1.75 3.40
C ARG A 116 -0.87 2.53 4.65
N ALA A 117 -2.10 2.38 5.09
CA ALA A 117 -2.57 2.99 6.33
C ALA A 117 -1.79 2.46 7.55
N GLY A 118 -1.60 3.32 8.55
CA GLY A 118 -0.85 2.95 9.76
C GLY A 118 -1.49 1.84 10.57
N TRP A 119 -2.82 1.79 10.59
CA TRP A 119 -3.62 0.83 11.35
C TRP A 119 -3.39 -0.65 10.94
N TRP A 120 -2.77 -0.91 9.76
CA TRP A 120 -2.39 -2.28 9.40
C TRP A 120 -1.41 -2.91 10.40
N MET A 121 -0.60 -2.09 11.08
CA MET A 121 0.33 -2.57 12.11
C MET A 121 -0.37 -2.99 13.40
N GLU A 122 -1.65 -2.59 13.59
CA GLU A 122 -2.48 -2.90 14.74
C GLU A 122 -3.29 -4.20 14.54
N ILE A 123 -3.37 -4.69 13.30
CA ILE A 123 -4.12 -5.92 12.99
C ILE A 123 -3.27 -7.13 13.38
N GLU A 124 -3.82 -7.92 14.29
CA GLU A 124 -3.21 -9.19 14.68
C GLU A 124 -3.64 -10.31 13.73
N PRO A 125 -2.71 -11.16 13.26
CA PRO A 125 -3.06 -12.38 12.55
C PRO A 125 -4.00 -13.26 13.37
N ILE A 126 -4.75 -14.10 12.70
CA ILE A 126 -5.60 -15.10 13.36
C ILE A 126 -4.71 -16.31 13.67
N ASP A 127 -4.58 -16.65 14.95
CA ASP A 127 -3.94 -17.88 15.39
C ASP A 127 -5.00 -18.99 15.40
N TRP A 128 -4.83 -19.93 14.50
CA TRP A 128 -5.65 -21.12 14.43
C TRP A 128 -4.76 -22.32 14.09
N THR A 129 -4.61 -23.18 15.05
CA THR A 129 -3.98 -24.51 14.93
C THR A 129 -5.05 -25.52 15.26
N PRO A 130 -5.42 -26.43 14.33
CA PRO A 130 -6.34 -27.53 14.59
C PRO A 130 -5.77 -28.47 15.64
#